data_43ddc24d3cd07db9035ea36f3ac5a302
#
_entry.id   43ddc24d3cd07db9035ea36f3ac5a302
#
_cell.length_a   1.000
_cell.length_b   1.000
_cell.length_c   1.000
_cell.angle_alpha   90.00
_cell.angle_beta   90.00
_cell.angle_gamma   90.00
#
_symmetry.space_group_name_H-M   'P 1'
#
loop_
_entity.id
_entity.type
_entity.pdbx_description
1 polymer ?
#
loop_
_entity_poly.entity_id
_entity_poly.type
_entity_poly.pdbx_seq_one_letter_code
_entity_poly.pdbx_strand_id
1 'polypeptide(L)'
;THLEHLEDNILNGGSQGGKEAVAFLRSLGKMLDQGGADTRVTVKWDGAPAVICGTNPDNGRFFVGTKSVFNKVDPKIIYSEEDVDRMYSPGQLAQKLKDSYKYLSQLSIPNVVQGDLLFTDDKYEATIGGDTCIAFQPNTIVYAVPKDSDIGQRIEEAKLGIVFHTSYSGKSLDTMTASFGNIGVQGNANVFVTSSDFKNASGEANMTSAEKTTYANLVNKTEGSLKQASRFLDMMKTNDMNKFTLNIMFKTFFNRYVREGKSLV
;
A
#
# COMPACT_ATOMS: atom_id res chain seq x y z
N THR A 1 -7.46 5.49 -5.57
CA THR A 1 -6.69 4.78 -6.60
C THR A 1 -5.98 3.61 -5.92
N HIS A 2 -6.16 2.39 -6.42
CA HIS A 2 -5.40 1.24 -5.93
C HIS A 2 -3.99 1.28 -6.50
N LEU A 3 -3.00 0.81 -5.73
CA LEU A 3 -1.70 0.48 -6.29
C LEU A 3 -1.90 -0.67 -7.27
N GLU A 4 -1.44 -0.51 -8.49
CA GLU A 4 -1.49 -1.52 -9.54
C GLU A 4 -0.14 -2.25 -9.60
N HIS A 5 -0.17 -3.49 -10.05
CA HIS A 5 1.04 -4.23 -10.36
C HIS A 5 1.66 -3.68 -11.66
N LEU A 6 2.96 -3.81 -11.82
CA LEU A 6 3.65 -3.30 -13.00
C LEU A 6 3.13 -3.94 -14.30
N GLU A 7 2.81 -5.22 -14.26
CA GLU A 7 2.21 -5.97 -15.36
C GLU A 7 0.80 -5.48 -15.73
N ASP A 8 0.05 -4.93 -14.77
CA ASP A 8 -1.27 -4.34 -15.04
C ASP A 8 -1.17 -3.15 -15.98
N ASN A 9 -0.07 -2.41 -15.93
CA ASN A 9 0.18 -1.28 -16.83
C ASN A 9 0.21 -1.71 -18.30
N ILE A 10 0.68 -2.93 -18.57
CA ILE A 10 0.70 -3.52 -19.92
C ILE A 10 -0.73 -3.76 -20.41
N LEU A 11 -1.57 -4.38 -19.56
CA LEU A 11 -2.94 -4.71 -19.93
C LEU A 11 -3.86 -3.47 -19.99
N ASN A 12 -3.64 -2.49 -19.11
CA ASN A 12 -4.43 -1.26 -19.06
C ASN A 12 -3.99 -0.24 -20.13
N GLY A 13 -2.69 -0.15 -20.39
CA GLY A 13 -2.08 0.84 -21.28
C GLY A 13 -1.74 0.33 -22.68
N GLY A 14 -1.88 -0.97 -22.95
CA GLY A 14 -1.50 -1.60 -24.21
C GLY A 14 0.00 -1.49 -24.49
N SER A 15 0.38 -1.29 -25.73
CA SER A 15 1.80 -1.17 -26.13
C SER A 15 2.51 0.00 -25.46
N GLN A 16 1.82 1.10 -25.19
CA GLN A 16 2.39 2.25 -24.49
C GLN A 16 2.65 1.91 -23.02
N GLY A 17 1.68 1.29 -22.31
CA GLY A 17 1.87 0.82 -20.94
C GLY A 17 3.00 -0.20 -20.83
N GLY A 18 3.17 -1.04 -21.83
CA GLY A 18 4.33 -1.95 -21.92
C GLY A 18 5.66 -1.23 -22.00
N LYS A 19 5.77 -0.16 -22.81
CA LYS A 19 6.98 0.67 -22.88
C LYS A 19 7.30 1.35 -21.56
N GLU A 20 6.28 1.88 -20.89
CA GLU A 20 6.42 2.52 -19.57
C GLU A 20 6.89 1.51 -18.51
N ALA A 21 6.32 0.29 -18.50
CA ALA A 21 6.73 -0.78 -17.60
C ALA A 21 8.21 -1.17 -17.83
N VAL A 22 8.63 -1.32 -19.08
CA VAL A 22 10.05 -1.60 -19.41
C VAL A 22 10.97 -0.45 -19.02
N ALA A 23 10.57 0.80 -19.25
CA ALA A 23 11.34 1.97 -18.83
C ALA A 23 11.52 2.02 -17.31
N PHE A 24 10.45 1.70 -16.56
CA PHE A 24 10.52 1.58 -15.10
C PHE A 24 11.48 0.48 -14.65
N LEU A 25 11.40 -0.72 -15.25
CA LEU A 25 12.32 -1.82 -14.93
C LEU A 25 13.78 -1.43 -15.22
N ARG A 26 14.06 -0.75 -16.31
CA ARG A 26 15.41 -0.26 -16.61
C ARG A 26 15.90 0.77 -15.59
N SER A 27 15.05 1.67 -15.15
CA SER A 27 15.35 2.65 -14.10
C SER A 27 15.62 1.96 -12.74
N LEU A 28 14.79 0.97 -12.38
CA LEU A 28 14.99 0.15 -11.18
C LEU A 28 16.33 -0.61 -11.25
N GLY A 29 16.68 -1.20 -12.39
CA GLY A 29 17.96 -1.88 -12.60
C GLY A 29 19.15 -0.93 -12.39
N LYS A 30 19.08 0.30 -12.89
CA LYS A 30 20.12 1.32 -12.65
C LYS A 30 20.26 1.69 -11.18
N MET A 31 19.13 1.86 -10.47
CA MET A 31 19.12 2.14 -9.04
C MET A 31 19.80 1.03 -8.24
N LEU A 32 19.51 -0.24 -8.56
CA LEU A 32 20.12 -1.42 -7.93
C LEU A 32 21.58 -1.65 -8.33
N ASP A 33 22.06 -1.02 -9.40
CA ASP A 33 23.44 -1.11 -9.86
C ASP A 33 24.34 -0.01 -9.32
N GLN A 34 23.87 1.23 -9.29
CA GLN A 34 24.71 2.41 -9.08
C GLN A 34 24.32 3.25 -7.85
N GLY A 35 23.19 2.96 -7.21
CA GLY A 35 22.61 3.84 -6.19
C GLY A 35 22.31 5.24 -6.74
N GLY A 36 21.12 5.75 -6.61
CA GLY A 36 20.83 7.15 -6.98
C GLY A 36 20.15 7.37 -8.34
N ALA A 37 19.36 6.43 -8.80
CA ALA A 37 18.39 6.70 -9.87
C ALA A 37 17.16 7.44 -9.33
N ASP A 38 16.44 8.18 -10.20
CA ASP A 38 15.19 8.89 -9.86
C ASP A 38 14.01 7.96 -9.49
N THR A 39 14.28 6.68 -9.27
CA THR A 39 13.27 5.67 -8.91
C THR A 39 13.15 5.56 -7.40
N ARG A 40 12.01 5.97 -6.87
CA ARG A 40 11.68 5.79 -5.46
C ARG A 40 11.04 4.42 -5.24
N VAL A 41 11.60 3.64 -4.34
CA VAL A 41 11.06 2.35 -3.91
C VAL A 41 10.46 2.52 -2.52
N THR A 42 9.26 1.98 -2.34
CA THR A 42 8.58 1.95 -1.03
C THR A 42 8.21 0.52 -0.68
N VAL A 43 8.09 0.26 0.62
CA VAL A 43 7.56 -1.01 1.12
C VAL A 43 6.04 -0.95 1.08
N LYS A 44 5.40 -1.94 0.43
CA LYS A 44 3.96 -2.13 0.52
C LYS A 44 3.66 -3.03 1.71
N TRP A 45 3.22 -2.43 2.80
CA TRP A 45 2.74 -3.16 3.97
C TRP A 45 1.40 -3.84 3.67
N ASP A 46 1.16 -4.99 4.28
CA ASP A 46 -0.09 -5.74 4.18
C ASP A 46 -1.02 -5.41 5.37
N GLY A 47 -1.28 -4.12 5.56
CA GLY A 47 -2.14 -3.63 6.63
C GLY A 47 -3.63 -3.67 6.28
N ALA A 48 -4.49 -3.80 7.30
CA ALA A 48 -5.95 -3.75 7.14
C ALA A 48 -6.64 -3.39 8.49
N PRO A 49 -7.73 -2.61 8.43
CA PRO A 49 -8.28 -1.89 7.29
C PRO A 49 -7.45 -0.68 6.87
N ALA A 50 -7.70 -0.18 5.65
CA ALA A 50 -7.23 1.13 5.26
C ALA A 50 -8.06 2.21 5.96
N VAL A 51 -7.39 3.13 6.63
CA VAL A 51 -7.98 4.22 7.40
C VAL A 51 -7.60 5.57 6.78
N ILE A 52 -8.59 6.43 6.64
CA ILE A 52 -8.41 7.82 6.25
C ILE A 52 -8.74 8.68 7.46
N CYS A 53 -7.84 9.59 7.81
CA CYS A 53 -8.01 10.47 8.96
C CYS A 53 -7.36 11.84 8.74
N GLY A 54 -7.74 12.79 9.57
CA GLY A 54 -7.21 14.15 9.54
C GLY A 54 -8.26 15.19 9.86
N THR A 55 -7.99 16.44 9.49
CA THR A 55 -8.93 17.54 9.67
C THR A 55 -9.80 17.71 8.44
N ASN A 56 -11.11 17.61 8.60
CA ASN A 56 -12.04 17.86 7.50
C ASN A 56 -12.02 19.36 7.14
N PRO A 57 -11.67 19.72 5.90
CA PRO A 57 -11.58 21.12 5.48
C PRO A 57 -12.92 21.84 5.53
N ASP A 58 -14.06 21.12 5.45
CA ASP A 58 -15.38 21.74 5.42
C ASP A 58 -15.82 22.26 6.80
N ASN A 59 -15.31 21.68 7.91
CA ASN A 59 -15.77 22.02 9.26
C ASN A 59 -14.66 22.11 10.33
N GLY A 60 -13.41 21.86 9.96
CA GLY A 60 -12.26 21.95 10.86
C GLY A 60 -12.19 20.85 11.96
N ARG A 61 -13.05 19.84 11.91
CA ARG A 61 -13.07 18.75 12.91
C ARG A 61 -12.17 17.60 12.48
N PHE A 62 -11.50 16.99 13.46
CA PHE A 62 -10.80 15.72 13.22
C PHE A 62 -11.81 14.61 12.92
N PHE A 63 -11.50 13.79 11.95
CA PHE A 63 -12.32 12.66 11.56
C PHE A 63 -11.49 11.41 11.27
N VAL A 64 -12.16 10.27 11.29
CA VAL A 64 -11.67 8.98 10.81
C VAL A 64 -12.72 8.36 9.89
N GLY A 65 -12.28 7.50 8.98
CA GLY A 65 -13.18 6.68 8.17
C GLY A 65 -12.43 5.77 7.22
N THR A 66 -13.17 5.14 6.35
CA THR A 66 -12.67 4.35 5.23
C THR A 66 -12.76 5.17 3.94
N LYS A 67 -12.49 4.56 2.78
CA LYS A 67 -12.66 5.26 1.49
C LYS A 67 -14.04 5.89 1.26
N SER A 68 -15.04 5.43 2.00
CA SER A 68 -16.41 5.99 1.95
C SER A 68 -16.50 7.46 2.37
N VAL A 69 -15.48 8.02 3.04
CA VAL A 69 -15.42 9.46 3.37
C VAL A 69 -15.42 10.36 2.14
N PHE A 70 -14.98 9.83 0.99
CA PHE A 70 -14.93 10.52 -0.29
C PHE A 70 -16.19 10.31 -1.17
N ASN A 71 -17.19 9.60 -0.65
CA ASN A 71 -18.44 9.42 -1.40
C ASN A 71 -19.17 10.75 -1.53
N LYS A 72 -19.66 11.03 -2.74
CA LYS A 72 -20.49 12.23 -3.00
C LYS A 72 -21.88 12.13 -2.39
N VAL A 73 -22.38 10.90 -2.25
CA VAL A 73 -23.68 10.62 -1.66
C VAL A 73 -23.44 9.72 -0.45
N ASP A 74 -23.93 10.13 0.69
CA ASP A 74 -23.82 9.42 1.97
C ASP A 74 -22.37 9.07 2.38
N PRO A 75 -21.48 10.08 2.55
CA PRO A 75 -20.14 9.83 3.04
C PRO A 75 -20.17 9.38 4.51
N LYS A 76 -19.45 8.29 4.82
CA LYS A 76 -19.33 7.80 6.19
C LYS A 76 -18.12 8.43 6.88
N ILE A 77 -18.34 9.55 7.56
CA ILE A 77 -17.32 10.32 8.26
C ILE A 77 -17.55 10.19 9.76
N ILE A 78 -16.57 9.69 10.49
CA ILE A 78 -16.62 9.40 11.93
C ILE A 78 -16.01 10.58 12.68
N TYR A 79 -16.82 11.25 13.49
CA TYR A 79 -16.41 12.33 14.40
C TYR A 79 -16.54 11.96 15.86
N SER A 80 -17.03 10.76 16.17
CA SER A 80 -17.15 10.20 17.51
C SER A 80 -17.30 8.67 17.46
N GLU A 81 -17.20 8.00 18.61
CA GLU A 81 -17.44 6.56 18.69
C GLU A 81 -18.91 6.20 18.40
N GLU A 82 -19.85 7.07 18.76
CA GLU A 82 -21.27 6.90 18.47
C GLU A 82 -21.56 6.94 16.96
N ASP A 83 -20.77 7.69 16.18
CA ASP A 83 -20.87 7.68 14.72
C ASP A 83 -20.53 6.30 14.15
N VAL A 84 -19.56 5.60 14.74
CA VAL A 84 -19.24 4.23 14.34
C VAL A 84 -20.44 3.31 14.57
N ASP A 85 -21.04 3.37 15.76
CA ASP A 85 -22.21 2.52 16.11
C ASP A 85 -23.41 2.78 15.20
N ARG A 86 -23.57 4.02 14.72
CA ARG A 86 -24.63 4.39 13.79
C ARG A 86 -24.37 3.91 12.37
N MET A 87 -23.11 3.93 11.91
CA MET A 87 -22.76 3.73 10.50
C MET A 87 -22.29 2.30 10.17
N TYR A 88 -21.83 1.55 11.17
CA TYR A 88 -21.23 0.25 10.99
C TYR A 88 -21.87 -0.80 11.88
N SER A 89 -22.08 -1.98 11.37
CA SER A 89 -22.52 -3.12 12.18
C SER A 89 -21.46 -3.49 13.22
N PRO A 90 -21.86 -3.94 14.42
CA PRO A 90 -20.93 -4.42 15.43
C PRO A 90 -19.98 -5.50 14.89
N GLY A 91 -18.69 -5.39 15.20
CA GLY A 91 -17.67 -6.32 14.75
C GLY A 91 -16.25 -5.72 14.75
N GLN A 92 -15.28 -6.48 14.27
CA GLN A 92 -13.88 -6.08 14.29
C GLN A 92 -13.61 -4.76 13.57
N LEU A 93 -14.26 -4.51 12.44
CA LEU A 93 -14.09 -3.25 11.70
C LEU A 93 -14.56 -2.05 12.52
N ALA A 94 -15.76 -2.17 13.15
CA ALA A 94 -16.29 -1.10 14.00
C ALA A 94 -15.34 -0.81 15.17
N GLN A 95 -14.83 -1.86 15.85
CA GLN A 95 -13.88 -1.67 16.94
C GLN A 95 -12.59 -1.00 16.46
N LYS A 96 -11.99 -1.47 15.37
CA LYS A 96 -10.77 -0.86 14.79
C LYS A 96 -10.99 0.61 14.39
N LEU A 97 -12.19 0.98 13.94
CA LEU A 97 -12.51 2.37 13.62
C LEU A 97 -12.68 3.24 14.89
N LYS A 98 -13.26 2.71 15.97
CA LYS A 98 -13.32 3.39 17.26
C LYS A 98 -11.92 3.63 17.83
N ASP A 99 -11.08 2.58 17.85
CA ASP A 99 -9.69 2.69 18.28
C ASP A 99 -8.91 3.69 17.43
N SER A 100 -9.12 3.68 16.11
CA SER A 100 -8.51 4.65 15.21
C SER A 100 -8.92 6.08 15.55
N TYR A 101 -10.19 6.35 15.78
CA TYR A 101 -10.65 7.68 16.17
C TYR A 101 -10.02 8.10 17.49
N LYS A 102 -10.09 7.24 18.51
CA LYS A 102 -9.58 7.48 19.86
C LYS A 102 -8.08 7.81 19.88
N TYR A 103 -7.28 7.05 19.15
CA TYR A 103 -5.84 7.16 19.23
C TYR A 103 -5.23 8.10 18.18
N LEU A 104 -5.73 8.10 16.94
CA LEU A 104 -5.19 8.96 15.89
C LEU A 104 -5.53 10.44 16.12
N SER A 105 -6.64 10.75 16.81
CA SER A 105 -6.98 12.13 17.20
C SER A 105 -5.94 12.78 18.14
N GLN A 106 -5.08 11.98 18.76
CA GLN A 106 -4.00 12.45 19.63
C GLN A 106 -2.74 12.87 18.86
N LEU A 107 -2.70 12.60 17.54
CA LEU A 107 -1.54 12.91 16.70
C LEU A 107 -1.71 14.26 16.01
N SER A 108 -0.58 14.94 15.76
CA SER A 108 -0.54 16.11 14.88
C SER A 108 -0.54 15.66 13.42
N ILE A 109 -1.72 15.61 12.80
CA ILE A 109 -1.89 15.23 11.41
C ILE A 109 -2.15 16.48 10.57
N PRO A 110 -1.20 16.89 9.70
CA PRO A 110 -1.24 18.21 9.06
C PRO A 110 -2.33 18.36 7.99
N ASN A 111 -2.79 17.24 7.43
CA ASN A 111 -3.77 17.20 6.32
C ASN A 111 -4.67 15.99 6.49
N VAL A 112 -5.40 15.62 5.44
CA VAL A 112 -6.06 14.33 5.37
C VAL A 112 -5.07 13.30 4.84
N VAL A 113 -4.93 12.19 5.56
CA VAL A 113 -3.96 11.14 5.25
C VAL A 113 -4.65 9.77 5.21
N GLN A 114 -4.05 8.85 4.49
CA GLN A 114 -4.45 7.45 4.49
C GLN A 114 -3.28 6.59 4.94
N GLY A 115 -3.60 5.63 5.79
CA GLY A 115 -2.69 4.58 6.19
C GLY A 115 -3.41 3.25 6.31
N ASP A 116 -2.63 2.20 6.46
CA ASP A 116 -3.14 0.86 6.71
C ASP A 116 -2.83 0.48 8.16
N LEU A 117 -3.84 0.01 8.90
CA LEU A 117 -3.65 -0.45 10.28
C LEU A 117 -2.79 -1.71 10.30
N LEU A 118 -1.86 -1.75 11.23
CA LEU A 118 -0.97 -2.88 11.46
C LEU A 118 -1.46 -3.74 12.63
N PHE A 119 -1.90 -3.10 13.71
CA PHE A 119 -2.44 -3.77 14.89
C PHE A 119 -3.28 -2.81 15.74
N THR A 120 -4.09 -3.40 16.59
CA THR A 120 -4.74 -2.76 17.74
C THR A 120 -4.41 -3.57 19.00
N ASP A 121 -5.37 -4.27 19.61
CA ASP A 121 -5.17 -5.19 20.73
C ASP A 121 -4.83 -6.63 20.29
N ASP A 122 -4.72 -6.87 19.00
CA ASP A 122 -4.51 -8.18 18.35
C ASP A 122 -3.02 -8.57 18.19
N LYS A 123 -2.13 -7.97 18.99
CA LYS A 123 -0.72 -8.39 19.10
C LYS A 123 -0.55 -9.61 20.00
N TYR A 124 0.48 -10.40 19.74
CA TYR A 124 0.82 -11.57 20.53
C TYR A 124 2.33 -11.82 20.59
N GLU A 125 2.78 -12.56 21.60
CA GLU A 125 4.16 -13.05 21.65
C GLU A 125 4.31 -14.33 20.82
N ALA A 126 5.44 -14.45 20.12
CA ALA A 126 5.82 -15.63 19.33
C ALA A 126 7.32 -15.87 19.43
N THR A 127 7.74 -17.14 19.38
CA THR A 127 9.17 -17.48 19.27
C THR A 127 9.51 -17.71 17.82
N ILE A 128 10.42 -16.91 17.27
CA ILE A 128 10.83 -16.96 15.87
C ILE A 128 12.36 -16.97 15.81
N GLY A 129 12.93 -18.02 15.20
CA GLY A 129 14.38 -18.18 15.11
C GLY A 129 15.11 -18.35 16.45
N GLY A 130 14.38 -18.65 17.53
CA GLY A 130 14.91 -18.73 18.89
C GLY A 130 14.70 -17.47 19.72
N ASP A 131 14.29 -16.37 19.12
CA ASP A 131 14.04 -15.09 19.80
C ASP A 131 12.57 -14.93 20.19
N THR A 132 12.32 -14.30 21.33
CA THR A 132 10.96 -13.88 21.71
C THR A 132 10.63 -12.60 20.94
N CYS A 133 9.56 -12.66 20.15
CA CYS A 133 9.10 -11.55 19.30
C CYS A 133 7.70 -11.10 19.70
N ILE A 134 7.42 -9.81 19.49
CA ILE A 134 6.06 -9.29 19.39
C ILE A 134 5.61 -9.43 17.96
N ALA A 135 4.51 -10.14 17.74
CA ALA A 135 3.95 -10.43 16.43
C ALA A 135 2.56 -9.83 16.26
N PHE A 136 2.21 -9.52 15.01
CA PHE A 136 0.88 -9.07 14.61
C PHE A 136 0.62 -9.46 13.16
N GLN A 137 -0.65 -9.72 12.83
CA GLN A 137 -1.07 -10.14 11.50
C GLN A 137 -2.30 -9.33 11.06
N PRO A 138 -2.08 -8.16 10.45
CA PRO A 138 -3.19 -7.30 10.05
C PRO A 138 -4.04 -7.89 8.92
N ASN A 139 -3.45 -8.67 8.03
CA ASN A 139 -4.10 -9.33 6.91
C ASN A 139 -3.46 -10.70 6.64
N THR A 140 -2.68 -10.86 5.58
CA THR A 140 -2.11 -12.16 5.19
C THR A 140 -0.72 -12.37 5.78
N ILE A 141 0.07 -11.30 5.90
CA ILE A 141 1.46 -11.36 6.35
C ILE A 141 1.53 -11.24 7.88
N VAL A 142 2.32 -12.12 8.50
CA VAL A 142 2.72 -11.99 9.90
C VAL A 142 3.97 -11.14 9.97
N TYR A 143 3.93 -10.09 10.76
CA TYR A 143 5.07 -9.26 11.12
C TYR A 143 5.53 -9.62 12.53
N ALA A 144 6.82 -9.72 12.74
CA ALA A 144 7.40 -10.03 14.03
C ALA A 144 8.67 -9.20 14.26
N VAL A 145 8.82 -8.71 15.48
CA VAL A 145 9.94 -7.87 15.88
C VAL A 145 10.50 -8.41 17.21
N PRO A 146 11.83 -8.55 17.38
CA PRO A 146 12.40 -8.95 18.65
C PRO A 146 11.88 -8.06 19.79
N LYS A 147 11.36 -8.71 20.85
CA LYS A 147 10.67 -8.02 21.95
C LYS A 147 11.58 -7.07 22.71
N ASP A 148 12.85 -7.41 22.85
CA ASP A 148 13.88 -6.66 23.55
C ASP A 148 14.49 -5.52 22.74
N SER A 149 14.13 -5.38 21.44
CA SER A 149 14.54 -4.24 20.61
C SER A 149 13.74 -2.99 20.93
N ASP A 150 14.32 -1.81 20.67
CA ASP A 150 13.65 -0.51 20.84
C ASP A 150 12.31 -0.44 20.08
N ILE A 151 12.26 -1.04 18.88
CA ILE A 151 11.03 -1.10 18.07
C ILE A 151 10.04 -2.08 18.69
N GLY A 152 10.50 -3.24 19.18
CA GLY A 152 9.66 -4.25 19.84
C GLY A 152 8.99 -3.69 21.08
N GLN A 153 9.73 -2.99 21.93
CA GLN A 153 9.18 -2.34 23.14
C GLN A 153 8.12 -1.28 22.77
N ARG A 154 8.41 -0.43 21.77
CA ARG A 154 7.45 0.56 21.30
C ARG A 154 6.18 -0.06 20.73
N ILE A 155 6.29 -1.15 20.01
CA ILE A 155 5.12 -1.89 19.47
C ILE A 155 4.35 -2.54 20.62
N GLU A 156 5.03 -3.13 21.62
CA GLU A 156 4.39 -3.76 22.77
C GLU A 156 3.53 -2.76 23.55
N GLU A 157 4.04 -1.57 23.82
CA GLU A 157 3.36 -0.51 24.57
C GLU A 157 2.22 0.14 23.80
N ALA A 158 2.38 0.32 22.48
CA ALA A 158 1.41 1.02 21.64
C ALA A 158 0.06 0.32 21.63
N LYS A 159 -1.01 1.08 21.60
CA LYS A 159 -2.41 0.62 21.51
C LYS A 159 -2.90 0.50 20.08
N LEU A 160 -2.19 1.14 19.15
CA LEU A 160 -2.50 1.13 17.72
C LEU A 160 -1.20 1.27 16.91
N GLY A 161 -1.08 0.48 15.85
CA GLY A 161 0.00 0.60 14.86
C GLY A 161 -0.57 0.93 13.48
N ILE A 162 0.06 1.87 12.78
CA ILE A 162 -0.36 2.30 11.45
C ILE A 162 0.85 2.66 10.58
N VAL A 163 0.74 2.38 9.28
CA VAL A 163 1.66 2.87 8.25
C VAL A 163 0.94 3.88 7.37
N PHE A 164 1.39 5.14 7.37
CA PHE A 164 0.87 6.16 6.48
C PHE A 164 1.63 6.16 5.16
N HIS A 165 0.91 6.28 4.04
CA HIS A 165 1.50 6.22 2.70
C HIS A 165 0.89 7.21 1.70
N THR A 166 -0.25 7.83 2.00
CA THR A 166 -0.94 8.75 1.09
C THR A 166 -1.40 9.99 1.84
N SER A 167 -1.16 11.16 1.27
CA SER A 167 -1.76 12.42 1.70
C SER A 167 -2.80 12.87 0.69
N TYR A 168 -3.79 13.61 1.16
CA TYR A 168 -4.84 14.18 0.36
C TYR A 168 -4.87 15.69 0.54
N SER A 169 -5.03 16.42 -0.55
CA SER A 169 -5.17 17.88 -0.57
C SER A 169 -6.36 18.30 -1.41
N GLY A 170 -7.10 19.28 -0.97
CA GLY A 170 -8.30 19.79 -1.62
C GLY A 170 -9.12 20.67 -0.69
N LYS A 171 -10.14 21.34 -1.25
CA LYS A 171 -11.01 22.25 -0.50
C LYS A 171 -12.16 21.53 0.21
N SER A 172 -12.53 20.34 -0.27
CA SER A 172 -13.57 19.48 0.30
C SER A 172 -13.19 18.01 0.12
N LEU A 173 -13.70 17.10 0.97
CA LEU A 173 -13.32 15.69 0.94
C LEU A 173 -13.59 15.02 -0.43
N ASP A 174 -14.70 15.34 -1.08
CA ASP A 174 -15.12 14.76 -2.36
C ASP A 174 -14.26 15.23 -3.56
N THR A 175 -13.48 16.30 -3.39
CA THR A 175 -12.63 16.89 -4.43
C THR A 175 -11.13 16.72 -4.17
N MET A 176 -10.75 16.00 -3.12
CA MET A 176 -9.35 15.82 -2.76
C MET A 176 -8.55 15.04 -3.79
N THR A 177 -7.31 15.47 -3.99
CA THR A 177 -6.32 14.80 -4.82
C THR A 177 -5.31 14.06 -3.95
N ALA A 178 -4.99 12.82 -4.29
CA ALA A 178 -4.04 11.97 -3.59
C ALA A 178 -2.60 12.23 -4.03
N SER A 179 -1.68 12.23 -3.09
CA SER A 179 -0.23 12.22 -3.31
C SER A 179 0.41 11.11 -2.47
N PHE A 180 1.27 10.32 -3.08
CA PHE A 180 1.97 9.23 -2.41
C PHE A 180 3.34 9.68 -1.88
N GLY A 181 3.75 9.13 -0.74
CA GLY A 181 5.08 9.37 -0.19
C GLY A 181 5.15 9.36 1.32
N ASN A 182 6.27 9.84 1.85
CA ASN A 182 6.44 10.01 3.28
C ASN A 182 5.55 11.15 3.77
N ILE A 183 4.70 10.86 4.73
CA ILE A 183 3.67 11.77 5.25
C ILE A 183 4.20 12.61 6.43
N GLY A 184 5.29 12.16 7.08
CA GLY A 184 5.92 12.88 8.19
C GLY A 184 5.12 12.90 9.50
N VAL A 185 4.03 12.15 9.62
CA VAL A 185 3.28 12.01 10.88
C VAL A 185 4.12 11.23 11.89
N GLN A 186 4.27 11.79 13.08
CA GLN A 186 4.98 11.15 14.19
C GLN A 186 3.99 10.43 15.11
N GLY A 187 4.40 9.25 15.59
CA GLY A 187 3.67 8.53 16.62
C GLY A 187 3.88 9.10 18.02
N ASN A 188 3.20 8.51 19.00
CA ASN A 188 3.37 8.79 20.43
C ASN A 188 3.40 7.47 21.22
N ALA A 189 3.32 7.50 22.54
CA ALA A 189 3.33 6.29 23.37
C ALA A 189 2.18 5.32 23.05
N ASN A 190 1.02 5.83 22.63
CA ASN A 190 -0.15 5.02 22.30
C ASN A 190 -0.20 4.59 20.83
N VAL A 191 0.51 5.28 19.95
CA VAL A 191 0.41 5.07 18.51
C VAL A 191 1.79 4.84 17.91
N PHE A 192 2.02 3.63 17.45
CA PHE A 192 3.18 3.28 16.64
C PHE A 192 2.92 3.70 15.20
N VAL A 193 3.71 4.65 14.71
CA VAL A 193 3.67 5.08 13.30
C VAL A 193 4.95 4.65 12.62
N THR A 194 4.81 4.02 11.46
CA THR A 194 5.94 3.72 10.57
C THR A 194 5.68 4.29 9.18
N SER A 195 6.74 4.42 8.39
CA SER A 195 6.67 4.90 7.02
C SER A 195 6.73 3.75 6.02
N SER A 196 6.24 4.00 4.82
CA SER A 196 6.41 3.10 3.68
C SER A 196 7.78 3.25 3.00
N ASP A 197 8.67 4.10 3.52
CA ASP A 197 9.99 4.28 2.94
C ASP A 197 10.81 3.00 3.06
N PHE A 198 11.43 2.62 1.96
CA PHE A 198 12.38 1.52 1.97
C PHE A 198 13.65 1.95 2.71
N LYS A 199 14.00 1.20 3.74
CA LYS A 199 15.28 1.34 4.45
C LYS A 199 16.02 0.02 4.34
N ASN A 200 17.17 0.04 3.67
CA ASN A 200 18.06 -1.10 3.65
C ASN A 200 18.90 -1.11 4.94
N ALA A 201 18.52 -1.91 5.91
CA ALA A 201 19.21 -2.03 7.18
C ALA A 201 20.47 -2.92 7.11
N SER A 202 20.62 -3.73 6.08
CA SER A 202 21.73 -4.68 5.91
C SER A 202 22.85 -4.16 5.01
N GLY A 203 22.76 -2.95 4.48
CA GLY A 203 23.71 -2.36 3.53
C GLY A 203 23.05 -2.00 2.19
N GLU A 204 23.85 -1.82 1.16
CA GLU A 204 23.35 -1.46 -0.15
C GLU A 204 22.68 -2.65 -0.85
N ALA A 205 21.47 -2.44 -1.39
CA ALA A 205 20.81 -3.40 -2.25
C ALA A 205 21.45 -3.36 -3.64
N ASN A 206 22.55 -4.08 -3.80
CA ASN A 206 23.29 -4.16 -5.06
C ASN A 206 23.12 -5.55 -5.68
N MET A 207 22.92 -5.58 -6.99
CA MET A 207 22.97 -6.83 -7.75
C MET A 207 24.42 -7.24 -7.99
N THR A 208 24.71 -8.53 -7.86
CA THR A 208 25.96 -9.13 -8.34
C THR A 208 26.04 -9.03 -9.87
N SER A 209 27.24 -9.18 -10.45
CA SER A 209 27.41 -9.16 -11.91
C SER A 209 26.56 -10.20 -12.65
N ALA A 210 26.36 -11.38 -12.03
CA ALA A 210 25.49 -12.43 -12.59
C ALA A 210 24.02 -12.02 -12.58
N GLU A 211 23.55 -11.45 -11.46
CA GLU A 211 22.19 -10.94 -11.34
C GLU A 211 21.90 -9.79 -12.30
N LYS A 212 22.85 -8.86 -12.48
CA LYS A 212 22.75 -7.77 -13.46
C LYS A 212 22.56 -8.31 -14.88
N THR A 213 23.36 -9.31 -15.25
CA THR A 213 23.26 -9.94 -16.57
C THR A 213 21.90 -10.63 -16.74
N THR A 214 21.48 -11.39 -15.74
CA THR A 214 20.18 -12.09 -15.75
C THR A 214 19.03 -11.08 -15.84
N TYR A 215 19.06 -10.02 -15.03
CA TYR A 215 18.06 -8.96 -15.03
C TYR A 215 17.95 -8.28 -16.39
N ALA A 216 19.09 -7.84 -16.96
CA ALA A 216 19.13 -7.19 -18.28
C ALA A 216 18.56 -8.09 -19.38
N ASN A 217 18.91 -9.39 -19.36
CA ASN A 217 18.38 -10.37 -20.32
C ASN A 217 16.87 -10.55 -20.20
N LEU A 218 16.33 -10.62 -18.97
CA LEU A 218 14.90 -10.73 -18.73
C LEU A 218 14.14 -9.47 -19.20
N VAL A 219 14.66 -8.28 -18.92
CA VAL A 219 14.08 -7.02 -19.39
C VAL A 219 14.08 -6.94 -20.91
N ASN A 220 15.19 -7.32 -21.57
CA ASN A 220 15.29 -7.34 -23.04
C ASN A 220 14.32 -8.36 -23.66
N LYS A 221 14.20 -9.56 -23.06
CA LYS A 221 13.24 -10.58 -23.50
C LYS A 221 11.81 -10.07 -23.37
N THR A 222 11.48 -9.42 -22.26
CA THR A 222 10.16 -8.82 -22.03
C THR A 222 9.86 -7.75 -23.08
N GLU A 223 10.79 -6.85 -23.34
CA GLU A 223 10.64 -5.82 -24.38
C GLU A 223 10.42 -6.43 -25.76
N GLY A 224 11.15 -7.48 -26.11
CA GLY A 224 10.98 -8.21 -27.37
C GLY A 224 9.57 -8.82 -27.49
N SER A 225 9.09 -9.48 -26.43
CA SER A 225 7.75 -10.07 -26.37
C SER A 225 6.64 -9.00 -26.46
N LEU A 226 6.81 -7.86 -25.80
CA LEU A 226 5.87 -6.74 -25.88
C LEU A 226 5.80 -6.14 -27.27
N LYS A 227 6.94 -6.02 -27.98
CA LYS A 227 6.95 -5.58 -29.39
C LYS A 227 6.15 -6.52 -30.28
N GLN A 228 6.31 -7.84 -30.10
CA GLN A 228 5.55 -8.85 -30.85
C GLN A 228 4.05 -8.81 -30.56
N ALA A 229 3.70 -8.61 -29.27
CA ALA A 229 2.31 -8.58 -28.82
C ALA A 229 1.63 -7.20 -28.97
N SER A 230 2.33 -6.15 -29.39
CA SER A 230 1.87 -4.75 -29.33
C SER A 230 0.52 -4.53 -29.97
N ARG A 231 0.32 -5.07 -31.19
CA ARG A 231 -0.95 -4.95 -31.93
C ARG A 231 -2.13 -5.60 -31.18
N PHE A 232 -1.89 -6.76 -30.57
CA PHE A 232 -2.90 -7.46 -29.78
C PHE A 232 -3.23 -6.71 -28.48
N LEU A 233 -2.22 -6.20 -27.79
CA LEU A 233 -2.37 -5.40 -26.56
C LEU A 233 -3.18 -4.12 -26.84
N ASP A 234 -2.90 -3.41 -27.93
CA ASP A 234 -3.64 -2.20 -28.29
C ASP A 234 -5.08 -2.51 -28.70
N MET A 235 -5.31 -3.64 -29.36
CA MET A 235 -6.65 -4.10 -29.70
C MET A 235 -7.49 -4.46 -28.45
N MET A 236 -6.88 -5.11 -27.46
CA MET A 236 -7.56 -5.43 -26.20
C MET A 236 -8.00 -4.18 -25.43
N LYS A 237 -7.21 -3.11 -25.48
CA LYS A 237 -7.50 -1.84 -24.82
C LYS A 237 -8.77 -1.17 -25.37
N THR A 238 -9.05 -1.31 -26.65
CA THR A 238 -10.13 -0.63 -27.36
C THR A 238 -11.44 -1.40 -27.40
N ASN A 239 -11.45 -2.69 -27.07
CA ASN A 239 -12.66 -3.52 -27.08
C ASN A 239 -13.43 -3.41 -25.76
N ASP A 240 -14.35 -2.47 -25.72
CA ASP A 240 -15.27 -2.25 -24.62
C ASP A 240 -16.51 -3.15 -24.80
N MET A 241 -16.46 -4.36 -24.23
CA MET A 241 -17.62 -5.25 -24.20
C MET A 241 -18.30 -5.13 -22.83
N ASN A 242 -19.30 -4.24 -22.71
CA ASN A 242 -20.28 -4.17 -21.60
C ASN A 242 -19.69 -4.26 -20.19
N LYS A 243 -18.78 -3.35 -19.80
CA LYS A 243 -18.12 -3.25 -18.47
C LYS A 243 -17.16 -4.38 -18.10
N PHE A 244 -17.06 -5.44 -18.88
CA PHE A 244 -16.04 -6.48 -18.76
C PHE A 244 -15.11 -6.38 -19.96
N THR A 245 -14.11 -5.52 -19.86
CA THR A 245 -13.10 -5.42 -20.90
C THR A 245 -12.21 -6.66 -20.89
N LEU A 246 -11.77 -7.07 -22.07
CA LEU A 246 -10.93 -8.26 -22.24
C LEU A 246 -9.65 -8.18 -21.39
N ASN A 247 -9.12 -6.96 -21.17
CA ASN A 247 -7.98 -6.70 -20.30
C ASN A 247 -8.27 -7.08 -18.84
N ILE A 248 -9.47 -6.83 -18.31
CA ILE A 248 -9.84 -7.20 -16.93
C ILE A 248 -9.88 -8.73 -16.78
N MET A 249 -10.41 -9.43 -17.78
CA MET A 249 -10.44 -10.89 -17.78
C MET A 249 -9.01 -11.49 -17.80
N PHE A 250 -8.14 -10.98 -18.67
CA PHE A 250 -6.74 -11.41 -18.72
C PHE A 250 -5.98 -11.05 -17.43
N LYS A 251 -6.18 -9.86 -16.89
CA LYS A 251 -5.61 -9.44 -15.61
C LYS A 251 -5.97 -10.41 -14.48
N THR A 252 -7.25 -10.77 -14.37
CA THR A 252 -7.74 -11.72 -13.35
C THR A 252 -7.12 -13.09 -13.57
N PHE A 253 -7.06 -13.56 -14.81
CA PHE A 253 -6.48 -14.85 -15.17
C PHE A 253 -4.98 -14.92 -14.85
N PHE A 254 -4.18 -13.94 -15.29
CA PHE A 254 -2.73 -13.92 -15.03
C PHE A 254 -2.42 -13.78 -13.55
N ASN A 255 -3.10 -12.89 -12.82
CA ASN A 255 -2.91 -12.74 -11.39
C ASN A 255 -3.21 -14.03 -10.63
N ARG A 256 -4.25 -14.77 -11.04
CA ARG A 256 -4.54 -16.08 -10.46
C ARG A 256 -3.42 -17.09 -10.75
N TYR A 257 -2.93 -17.14 -11.99
CA TYR A 257 -1.86 -18.05 -12.39
C TYR A 257 -0.57 -17.81 -11.61
N VAL A 258 -0.19 -16.55 -11.45
CA VAL A 258 0.99 -16.15 -10.66
C VAL A 258 0.82 -16.51 -9.19
N ARG A 259 -0.34 -16.26 -8.59
CA ARG A 259 -0.63 -16.61 -7.20
C ARG A 259 -0.60 -18.12 -6.95
N GLU A 260 -1.02 -18.91 -7.90
CA GLU A 260 -1.00 -20.38 -7.83
C GLU A 260 0.38 -20.98 -8.14
N GLY A 261 1.38 -20.14 -8.43
CA GLY A 261 2.74 -20.59 -8.77
C GLY A 261 2.82 -21.40 -10.07
N LYS A 262 1.84 -21.25 -10.94
CA LYS A 262 1.76 -22.00 -12.21
C LYS A 262 2.62 -21.33 -13.28
N SER A 263 3.30 -22.15 -14.08
CA SER A 263 3.95 -21.67 -15.31
C SER A 263 2.95 -21.54 -16.44
N LEU A 264 3.09 -20.47 -17.25
CA LEU A 264 2.31 -20.26 -18.47
C LEU A 264 2.89 -20.99 -19.69
N VAL A 265 3.83 -21.89 -19.47
CA VAL A 265 4.45 -22.71 -20.54
C VAL A 265 3.84 -24.09 -20.55
#